data_762f31ee3168c85919ef90db3116646f
#
_entry.id   762f31ee3168c85919ef90db3116646f
#
_cell.length_a   1.000
_cell.length_b   1.000
_cell.length_c   1.000
_cell.angle_alpha   90.00
_cell.angle_beta   90.00
_cell.angle_gamma   90.00
#
_symmetry.space_group_name_H-M   'P 1'
#
loop_
_entity.id
_entity.type
_entity.pdbx_description
1 polymer ?
#
loop_
_entity_poly.entity_id
_entity_poly.type
_entity_poly.pdbx_seq_one_letter_code
_entity_poly.pdbx_strand_id
1 'polypeptide(L)'
;MYFPDAKRNIDIFLGTDSETGESVQYESPLADKTNFYYYKANCEYAVHTVYPSHTVPHSPVTNHPYDDLEDFFVQLESICATDGKQFVYAYCHEPDHTMHENGVSSLEVATTIAYIDSAMQKLAQKYPLVTFVVTADHGQVDINDFTEFYLDKELCDMLVCPPYMEARASAFRVKPQYKEIFVRKFNQRYGDDFVLYPSQRLIDEGFFGPTGDKGYLLGDFIAIGTDTNKSLLPYENSPRFKGHHTSLTQEILVPLIVIDSK
;
A
#
# COMPACT_ATOMS: atom_id res chain seq x y z
N MET A 1 10.20 -4.91 -0.91
CA MET A 1 10.08 -6.18 -1.70
C MET A 1 11.47 -6.75 -1.93
N TYR A 2 11.66 -8.10 -1.85
CA TYR A 2 12.98 -8.71 -2.08
C TYR A 2 13.31 -8.83 -3.56
N PHE A 3 14.49 -8.31 -3.93
CA PHE A 3 15.03 -8.37 -5.30
C PHE A 3 16.21 -9.34 -5.32
N PRO A 4 16.06 -10.52 -5.94
CA PRO A 4 17.09 -11.58 -5.94
C PRO A 4 18.43 -11.12 -6.55
N ASP A 5 18.37 -10.31 -7.61
CA ASP A 5 19.57 -9.82 -8.31
C ASP A 5 20.35 -8.82 -7.47
N ALA A 6 19.64 -7.97 -6.70
CA ALA A 6 20.25 -7.04 -5.76
C ALA A 6 20.58 -7.69 -4.40
N LYS A 7 20.02 -8.86 -4.11
CA LYS A 7 20.13 -9.61 -2.82
C LYS A 7 19.73 -8.79 -1.62
N ARG A 8 18.73 -7.91 -1.76
CA ARG A 8 18.23 -7.00 -0.71
C ARG A 8 16.74 -6.73 -0.85
N ASN A 9 16.15 -6.27 0.25
CA ASN A 9 14.80 -5.73 0.24
C ASN A 9 14.83 -4.27 -0.24
N ILE A 10 13.99 -3.91 -1.18
CA ILE A 10 13.89 -2.55 -1.71
C ILE A 10 12.46 -2.04 -1.46
N ASP A 11 12.35 -0.83 -0.92
CA ASP A 11 11.13 -0.06 -0.94
C ASP A 11 10.87 0.41 -2.37
N ILE A 12 9.82 -0.12 -2.99
CA ILE A 12 9.54 0.13 -4.42
C ILE A 12 8.94 1.52 -4.68
N PHE A 13 8.44 2.18 -3.64
CA PHE A 13 7.89 3.53 -3.75
C PHE A 13 8.98 4.60 -3.61
N LEU A 14 9.91 4.39 -2.67
CA LEU A 14 11.01 5.32 -2.40
C LEU A 14 12.27 5.02 -3.22
N GLY A 15 12.40 3.81 -3.76
CA GLY A 15 13.62 3.38 -4.45
C GLY A 15 14.82 3.24 -3.50
N THR A 16 14.57 2.85 -2.25
CA THR A 16 15.59 2.75 -1.21
C THR A 16 15.72 1.32 -0.68
N ASP A 17 16.90 0.98 -0.18
CA ASP A 17 17.12 -0.23 0.61
C ASP A 17 16.30 -0.17 1.89
N SER A 18 15.49 -1.18 2.17
CA SER A 18 14.54 -1.18 3.30
C SER A 18 15.23 -1.27 4.68
N GLU A 19 16.49 -1.71 4.73
CA GLU A 19 17.26 -1.81 5.97
C GLU A 19 18.09 -0.55 6.24
N THR A 20 18.75 -0.02 5.20
CA THR A 20 19.69 1.09 5.34
C THR A 20 19.10 2.45 4.99
N GLY A 21 18.01 2.50 4.23
CA GLY A 21 17.43 3.74 3.70
C GLY A 21 18.22 4.35 2.53
N GLU A 22 19.31 3.70 2.09
CA GLU A 22 20.12 4.19 0.98
C GLU A 22 19.40 4.06 -0.36
N SER A 23 19.54 5.05 -1.23
CA SER A 23 18.99 5.01 -2.59
C SER A 23 19.59 3.86 -3.40
N VAL A 24 18.76 3.10 -4.10
CA VAL A 24 19.14 1.93 -4.90
C VAL A 24 18.70 2.12 -6.34
N GLN A 25 19.62 1.96 -7.28
CA GLN A 25 19.26 1.86 -8.69
C GLN A 25 18.76 0.42 -8.98
N TYR A 26 17.49 0.30 -9.39
CA TYR A 26 16.90 -0.98 -9.76
C TYR A 26 15.87 -0.79 -10.88
N GLU A 27 15.65 -1.83 -11.66
CA GLU A 27 14.53 -1.89 -12.60
C GLU A 27 13.36 -2.59 -11.92
N SER A 28 12.27 -1.86 -11.71
CA SER A 28 11.10 -2.44 -11.03
C SER A 28 10.50 -3.56 -11.89
N PRO A 29 10.40 -4.80 -11.37
CA PRO A 29 9.72 -5.88 -12.08
C PRO A 29 8.21 -5.64 -12.21
N LEU A 30 7.67 -4.65 -11.49
CA LEU A 30 6.28 -4.22 -11.55
C LEU A 30 6.05 -3.08 -12.53
N ALA A 31 7.10 -2.54 -13.15
CA ALA A 31 7.00 -1.53 -14.20
C ALA A 31 6.44 -2.15 -15.49
N ASP A 32 5.20 -2.61 -15.44
CA ASP A 32 4.50 -3.11 -16.62
C ASP A 32 3.96 -1.95 -17.44
N LYS A 33 4.19 -2.03 -18.76
CA LYS A 33 3.71 -1.03 -19.72
C LYS A 33 2.20 -1.13 -19.99
N THR A 34 1.49 -2.07 -19.38
CA THR A 34 0.07 -2.32 -19.55
C THR A 34 -0.81 -1.67 -18.48
N ASN A 35 -0.28 -0.70 -17.73
CA ASN A 35 -1.11 0.04 -16.78
C ASN A 35 -2.17 0.90 -17.49
N PHE A 36 -3.18 1.29 -16.76
CA PHE A 36 -4.30 2.12 -17.23
C PHE A 36 -3.87 3.35 -18.08
N TYR A 37 -2.75 3.96 -17.80
CA TYR A 37 -2.26 5.15 -18.49
C TYR A 37 -1.81 4.88 -19.94
N TYR A 38 -1.47 3.65 -20.30
CA TYR A 38 -1.13 3.30 -21.69
C TYR A 38 -2.34 3.20 -22.60
N TYR A 39 -3.56 3.05 -22.05
CA TYR A 39 -4.79 3.08 -22.83
C TYR A 39 -5.22 4.50 -23.23
N LYS A 40 -4.57 5.54 -22.70
CA LYS A 40 -4.83 6.93 -23.00
C LYS A 40 -4.73 7.27 -24.49
N ALA A 41 -3.84 6.65 -25.23
CA ALA A 41 -3.57 6.99 -26.65
C ALA A 41 -4.80 6.93 -27.57
N ASN A 42 -5.89 6.24 -27.12
CA ASN A 42 -7.14 6.11 -27.86
C ASN A 42 -8.34 6.75 -27.14
N CYS A 43 -8.10 7.64 -26.16
CA CYS A 43 -9.13 8.25 -25.34
C CYS A 43 -9.37 9.71 -25.79
N GLU A 44 -10.64 10.11 -25.95
CA GLU A 44 -11.01 11.51 -26.23
C GLU A 44 -10.84 12.46 -25.03
N TYR A 45 -10.43 11.91 -23.86
CA TYR A 45 -10.26 12.66 -22.62
C TYR A 45 -8.83 13.16 -22.46
N ALA A 46 -8.68 14.36 -21.92
CA ALA A 46 -7.43 14.76 -21.30
C ALA A 46 -7.29 13.97 -19.98
N VAL A 47 -6.14 13.27 -19.83
CA VAL A 47 -5.90 12.44 -18.64
C VAL A 47 -4.89 13.11 -17.74
N HIS A 48 -5.26 13.25 -16.48
CA HIS A 48 -4.46 13.89 -15.43
C HIS A 48 -4.27 12.96 -14.24
N THR A 49 -3.18 13.14 -13.53
CA THR A 49 -2.95 12.53 -12.23
C THR A 49 -2.66 13.60 -11.19
N VAL A 50 -3.07 13.37 -9.95
CA VAL A 50 -2.72 14.19 -8.79
C VAL A 50 -2.06 13.26 -7.77
N TYR A 51 -0.78 13.48 -7.48
CA TYR A 51 0.01 12.64 -6.57
C TYR A 51 0.86 13.50 -5.63
N PRO A 52 1.25 12.97 -4.44
CA PRO A 52 2.21 13.63 -3.57
C PRO A 52 3.50 13.99 -4.32
N SER A 53 4.08 15.15 -4.06
CA SER A 53 5.27 15.66 -4.77
C SER A 53 6.50 14.76 -4.64
N HIS A 54 6.60 14.00 -3.55
CA HIS A 54 7.67 13.02 -3.32
C HIS A 54 7.47 11.70 -4.07
N THR A 55 6.28 11.48 -4.66
CA THR A 55 5.98 10.30 -5.48
C THR A 55 6.16 10.65 -6.95
N VAL A 56 7.03 9.94 -7.65
CA VAL A 56 7.21 10.12 -9.10
C VAL A 56 6.32 9.13 -9.84
N PRO A 57 5.17 9.54 -10.36
CA PRO A 57 4.36 8.65 -11.16
C PRO A 57 5.08 8.37 -12.49
N HIS A 58 5.37 7.11 -12.76
CA HIS A 58 5.89 6.64 -14.05
C HIS A 58 4.76 6.62 -15.09
N SER A 59 4.27 7.79 -15.46
CA SER A 59 3.09 7.92 -16.33
C SER A 59 3.33 8.94 -17.45
N PRO A 60 2.87 8.67 -18.68
CA PRO A 60 2.93 9.59 -19.79
C PRO A 60 1.82 10.68 -19.74
N VAL A 61 1.08 10.80 -18.63
CA VAL A 61 -0.01 11.77 -18.46
C VAL A 61 0.48 13.02 -17.71
N THR A 62 -0.30 14.09 -17.77
CA THR A 62 -0.01 15.31 -17.02
C THR A 62 -0.19 15.06 -15.54
N ASN A 63 0.89 15.16 -14.77
CA ASN A 63 0.85 15.02 -13.33
C ASN A 63 0.79 16.40 -12.67
N HIS A 64 -0.03 16.52 -11.63
CA HIS A 64 -0.20 17.68 -10.76
C HIS A 64 0.28 17.28 -9.37
N PRO A 65 1.54 17.56 -9.02
CA PRO A 65 2.07 17.22 -7.70
C PRO A 65 1.45 18.11 -6.63
N TYR A 66 1.29 17.57 -5.41
CA TYR A 66 0.83 18.33 -4.25
C TYR A 66 1.73 18.03 -3.04
N ASP A 67 1.84 19.02 -2.12
CA ASP A 67 2.68 18.90 -0.93
C ASP A 67 1.89 18.59 0.33
N ASP A 68 0.65 19.08 0.44
CA ASP A 68 -0.24 18.86 1.57
C ASP A 68 -1.71 18.72 1.13
N LEU A 69 -2.59 18.45 2.09
CA LEU A 69 -4.01 18.22 1.82
C LEU A 69 -4.74 19.46 1.28
N GLU A 70 -4.32 20.66 1.63
CA GLU A 70 -4.88 21.89 1.07
C GLU A 70 -4.48 22.04 -0.40
N ASP A 71 -3.19 21.84 -0.71
CA ASP A 71 -2.68 21.87 -2.08
C ASP A 71 -3.31 20.77 -2.95
N PHE A 72 -3.55 19.56 -2.41
CA PHE A 72 -4.29 18.52 -3.10
C PHE A 72 -5.61 19.01 -3.68
N PHE A 73 -6.41 19.72 -2.89
CA PHE A 73 -7.69 20.27 -3.33
C PHE A 73 -7.52 21.46 -4.29
N VAL A 74 -6.45 22.25 -4.16
CA VAL A 74 -6.09 23.31 -5.12
C VAL A 74 -5.79 22.71 -6.48
N GLN A 75 -5.02 21.62 -6.55
CA GLN A 75 -4.71 20.92 -7.80
C GLN A 75 -5.98 20.36 -8.45
N LEU A 76 -6.85 19.69 -7.68
CA LEU A 76 -8.14 19.18 -8.18
C LEU A 76 -9.02 20.30 -8.73
N GLU A 77 -9.13 21.39 -7.99
CA GLU A 77 -9.92 22.55 -8.41
C GLU A 77 -9.40 23.15 -9.71
N SER A 78 -8.09 23.28 -9.86
CA SER A 78 -7.46 23.82 -11.06
C SER A 78 -7.81 23.00 -12.31
N ILE A 79 -7.86 21.67 -12.20
CA ILE A 79 -8.24 20.78 -13.29
C ILE A 79 -9.74 20.88 -13.57
N CYS A 80 -10.59 20.87 -12.54
CA CYS A 80 -12.04 21.01 -12.70
C CYS A 80 -12.46 22.33 -13.37
N ALA A 81 -11.62 23.39 -13.26
CA ALA A 81 -11.86 24.69 -13.86
C ALA A 81 -11.52 24.76 -15.36
N THR A 82 -10.87 23.74 -15.93
CA THR A 82 -10.51 23.70 -17.36
C THR A 82 -11.65 23.14 -18.19
N ASP A 83 -11.79 23.67 -19.41
CA ASP A 83 -12.82 23.20 -20.34
C ASP A 83 -12.42 21.87 -21.00
N GLY A 84 -13.45 21.09 -21.38
CA GLY A 84 -13.29 19.86 -22.16
C GLY A 84 -13.54 18.58 -21.34
N LYS A 85 -13.46 17.45 -22.03
CA LYS A 85 -13.60 16.13 -21.40
C LYS A 85 -12.32 15.73 -20.70
N GLN A 86 -12.38 15.49 -19.41
CA GLN A 86 -11.22 15.15 -18.60
C GLN A 86 -11.47 13.87 -17.80
N PHE A 87 -10.39 13.13 -17.55
CA PHE A 87 -10.34 12.06 -16.58
C PHE A 87 -9.21 12.34 -15.62
N VAL A 88 -9.50 12.35 -14.33
CA VAL A 88 -8.53 12.63 -13.26
C VAL A 88 -8.44 11.41 -12.35
N TYR A 89 -7.24 10.88 -12.18
CA TYR A 89 -6.91 9.95 -11.09
C TYR A 89 -6.15 10.71 -10.02
N ALA A 90 -6.78 10.92 -8.89
CA ALA A 90 -6.19 11.63 -7.78
C ALA A 90 -5.95 10.67 -6.61
N TYR A 91 -4.69 10.54 -6.19
CA TYR A 91 -4.29 9.77 -5.04
C TYR A 91 -3.95 10.70 -3.88
N CYS A 92 -4.75 10.61 -2.82
CA CYS A 92 -4.53 11.32 -1.57
C CYS A 92 -4.01 10.32 -0.53
N HIS A 93 -2.83 10.60 0.06
CA HIS A 93 -2.27 9.74 1.10
C HIS A 93 -2.95 9.94 2.47
N GLU A 94 -3.87 10.90 2.57
CA GLU A 94 -4.70 11.09 3.77
C GLU A 94 -6.08 10.43 3.61
N PRO A 95 -6.65 9.85 4.65
CA PRO A 95 -6.23 9.83 6.07
C PRO A 95 -5.26 8.69 6.43
N ASP A 96 -4.73 7.93 5.49
CA ASP A 96 -3.86 6.77 5.71
C ASP A 96 -2.62 7.16 6.54
N HIS A 97 -1.93 8.22 6.15
CA HIS A 97 -0.76 8.72 6.86
C HIS A 97 -1.10 9.13 8.30
N THR A 98 -2.18 9.88 8.50
CA THR A 98 -2.64 10.28 9.84
C THR A 98 -3.03 9.07 10.69
N MET A 99 -3.62 8.01 10.09
CA MET A 99 -3.95 6.77 10.79
C MET A 99 -2.70 6.01 11.23
N HIS A 100 -1.68 5.95 10.39
CA HIS A 100 -0.38 5.33 10.75
C HIS A 100 0.26 6.00 11.97
N GLU A 101 0.19 7.32 12.06
CA GLU A 101 0.83 8.07 13.14
C GLU A 101 0.01 8.08 14.44
N ASN A 102 -1.32 8.17 14.34
CA ASN A 102 -2.18 8.47 15.48
C ASN A 102 -3.12 7.33 15.89
N GLY A 103 -3.29 6.32 15.04
CA GLY A 103 -4.29 5.27 15.19
C GLY A 103 -5.62 5.65 14.55
N VAL A 104 -6.40 4.63 14.18
CA VAL A 104 -7.64 4.78 13.40
C VAL A 104 -8.72 5.57 14.15
N SER A 105 -8.78 5.39 15.48
CA SER A 105 -9.82 5.99 16.35
C SER A 105 -9.46 7.37 16.90
N SER A 106 -8.37 7.99 16.40
CA SER A 106 -7.89 9.28 16.92
C SER A 106 -8.75 10.47 16.47
N LEU A 107 -8.66 11.57 17.25
CA LEU A 107 -9.33 12.84 16.91
C LEU A 107 -8.72 13.44 15.63
N GLU A 108 -7.43 13.27 15.44
CA GLU A 108 -6.69 13.73 14.27
C GLU A 108 -7.27 13.12 13.00
N VAL A 109 -7.49 11.80 12.97
CA VAL A 109 -8.12 11.10 11.84
C VAL A 109 -9.54 11.59 11.61
N ALA A 110 -10.35 11.72 12.66
CA ALA A 110 -11.71 12.24 12.53
C ALA A 110 -11.73 13.67 11.93
N THR A 111 -10.77 14.50 12.33
CA THR A 111 -10.62 15.88 11.83
C THR A 111 -10.19 15.90 10.37
N THR A 112 -9.24 15.05 9.99
CA THR A 112 -8.76 14.90 8.60
C THR A 112 -9.90 14.43 7.67
N ILE A 113 -10.66 13.43 8.09
CA ILE A 113 -11.81 12.93 7.32
C ILE A 113 -12.88 14.02 7.17
N ALA A 114 -13.19 14.77 8.24
CA ALA A 114 -14.16 15.85 8.19
C ALA A 114 -13.72 17.00 7.26
N TYR A 115 -12.41 17.27 7.20
CA TYR A 115 -11.86 18.25 6.27
C TYR A 115 -12.03 17.77 4.83
N ILE A 116 -11.64 16.50 4.52
CA ILE A 116 -11.77 15.90 3.18
C ILE A 116 -13.24 15.94 2.74
N ASP A 117 -14.16 15.51 3.59
CA ASP A 117 -15.59 15.50 3.28
C ASP A 117 -16.10 16.92 2.96
N SER A 118 -15.77 17.91 3.79
CA SER A 118 -16.15 19.31 3.57
C SER A 118 -15.57 19.89 2.28
N ALA A 119 -14.30 19.58 1.98
CA ALA A 119 -13.63 20.06 0.77
C ALA A 119 -14.23 19.42 -0.49
N MET A 120 -14.51 18.11 -0.46
CA MET A 120 -15.18 17.41 -1.56
C MET A 120 -16.59 17.95 -1.82
N GLN A 121 -17.37 18.23 -0.77
CA GLN A 121 -18.71 18.83 -0.93
C GLN A 121 -18.63 20.20 -1.58
N LYS A 122 -17.69 21.07 -1.18
CA LYS A 122 -17.49 22.39 -1.78
C LYS A 122 -17.09 22.28 -3.25
N LEU A 123 -16.18 21.37 -3.57
CA LEU A 123 -15.71 21.14 -4.92
C LEU A 123 -16.88 20.66 -5.83
N ALA A 124 -17.67 19.69 -5.36
CA ALA A 124 -18.82 19.18 -6.09
C ALA A 124 -19.91 20.25 -6.31
N GLN A 125 -20.17 21.09 -5.32
CA GLN A 125 -21.12 22.21 -5.47
C GLN A 125 -20.62 23.23 -6.50
N LYS A 126 -19.31 23.49 -6.54
CA LYS A 126 -18.71 24.48 -7.46
C LYS A 126 -18.66 23.96 -8.90
N TYR A 127 -18.49 22.65 -9.09
CA TYR A 127 -18.34 22.00 -10.40
C TYR A 127 -19.43 20.95 -10.66
N PRO A 128 -20.69 21.37 -10.87
CA PRO A 128 -21.83 20.46 -10.94
C PRO A 128 -21.85 19.56 -12.19
N LEU A 129 -20.96 19.77 -13.15
CA LEU A 129 -20.82 18.92 -14.34
C LEU A 129 -19.73 17.85 -14.19
N VAL A 130 -19.08 17.80 -13.04
CA VAL A 130 -18.05 16.81 -12.72
C VAL A 130 -18.66 15.72 -11.84
N THR A 131 -18.47 14.46 -12.25
CA THR A 131 -18.78 13.31 -11.41
C THR A 131 -17.54 12.95 -10.60
N PHE A 132 -17.67 12.93 -9.27
CA PHE A 132 -16.62 12.51 -8.37
C PHE A 132 -16.88 11.08 -7.90
N VAL A 133 -15.86 10.24 -7.97
CA VAL A 133 -15.88 8.89 -7.42
C VAL A 133 -14.78 8.81 -6.37
N VAL A 134 -15.15 8.62 -5.10
CA VAL A 134 -14.23 8.50 -3.99
C VAL A 134 -14.23 7.08 -3.48
N THR A 135 -13.05 6.49 -3.39
CA THR A 135 -12.82 5.16 -2.83
C THR A 135 -11.49 5.13 -2.10
N ALA A 136 -11.17 4.02 -1.46
CA ALA A 136 -9.86 3.76 -0.87
C ALA A 136 -9.30 2.44 -1.41
N ASP A 137 -8.02 2.23 -1.28
CA ASP A 137 -7.32 0.97 -1.60
C ASP A 137 -7.48 -0.07 -0.48
N HIS A 138 -7.53 0.37 0.78
CA HIS A 138 -7.78 -0.45 1.97
C HIS A 138 -8.34 0.39 3.12
N GLY A 139 -8.77 -0.28 4.18
CA GLY A 139 -8.98 0.31 5.51
C GLY A 139 -7.77 0.04 6.42
N GLN A 140 -7.88 0.43 7.69
CA GLN A 140 -6.86 0.17 8.71
C GLN A 140 -7.50 -0.27 10.03
N VAL A 141 -6.69 -0.88 10.91
CA VAL A 141 -7.03 -1.19 12.30
C VAL A 141 -5.97 -0.60 13.23
N ASP A 142 -6.37 -0.31 14.47
CA ASP A 142 -5.43 0.10 15.51
C ASP A 142 -4.49 -1.07 15.85
N ILE A 143 -3.19 -0.78 15.97
CA ILE A 143 -2.17 -1.76 16.32
C ILE A 143 -2.03 -1.85 17.83
N ASN A 144 -2.22 -3.04 18.37
CA ASN A 144 -2.18 -3.29 19.80
C ASN A 144 -0.76 -3.55 20.31
N ASP A 145 0.09 -4.20 19.49
CA ASP A 145 1.44 -4.59 19.89
C ASP A 145 2.32 -4.93 18.67
N PHE A 146 3.61 -5.14 18.90
CA PHE A 146 4.61 -5.44 17.87
C PHE A 146 5.31 -6.76 18.15
N THR A 147 5.47 -7.56 17.09
CA THR A 147 6.31 -8.75 17.09
C THR A 147 7.69 -8.38 16.53
N GLU A 148 8.68 -8.25 17.39
CA GLU A 148 10.08 -7.92 17.02
C GLU A 148 10.76 -9.16 16.42
N PHE A 149 10.36 -9.54 15.20
CA PHE A 149 10.80 -10.78 14.55
C PHE A 149 12.31 -10.83 14.37
N TYR A 150 12.99 -9.68 14.17
CA TYR A 150 14.44 -9.57 14.05
C TYR A 150 15.21 -10.09 15.28
N LEU A 151 14.56 -10.22 16.43
CA LEU A 151 15.14 -10.80 17.65
C LEU A 151 15.11 -12.35 17.65
N ASP A 152 14.25 -12.98 16.85
CA ASP A 152 14.20 -14.43 16.72
C ASP A 152 15.30 -14.95 15.79
N LYS A 153 16.52 -14.99 16.32
CA LYS A 153 17.71 -15.39 15.56
C LYS A 153 17.57 -16.77 14.93
N GLU A 154 16.90 -17.69 15.60
CA GLU A 154 16.70 -19.05 15.08
C GLU A 154 15.87 -19.05 13.78
N LEU A 155 14.75 -18.31 13.76
CA LEU A 155 13.93 -18.20 12.53
C LEU A 155 14.60 -17.32 11.48
N CYS A 156 15.24 -16.22 11.89
CA CYS A 156 16.01 -15.37 10.97
C CYS A 156 17.10 -16.13 10.23
N ASP A 157 17.82 -17.04 10.91
CA ASP A 157 18.88 -17.86 10.31
C ASP A 157 18.36 -18.85 9.28
N MET A 158 17.07 -19.18 9.29
CA MET A 158 16.41 -20.03 8.29
C MET A 158 16.03 -19.26 7.02
N LEU A 159 16.05 -17.94 7.04
CA LEU A 159 15.63 -17.09 5.94
C LEU A 159 16.79 -16.78 4.97
N VAL A 160 16.44 -16.53 3.72
CA VAL A 160 17.34 -16.01 2.68
C VAL A 160 17.57 -14.52 2.85
N CYS A 161 16.55 -13.80 3.30
CA CYS A 161 16.53 -12.37 3.57
C CYS A 161 15.55 -12.09 4.73
N PRO A 162 15.63 -10.93 5.39
CA PRO A 162 14.60 -10.50 6.34
C PRO A 162 13.20 -10.50 5.72
N PRO A 163 12.13 -10.65 6.53
CA PRO A 163 10.75 -10.54 6.04
C PRO A 163 10.53 -9.22 5.32
N TYR A 164 9.61 -9.20 4.35
CA TYR A 164 9.32 -8.04 3.52
C TYR A 164 7.84 -7.98 3.16
N MET A 165 7.41 -7.00 2.38
CA MET A 165 6.03 -6.54 2.16
C MET A 165 5.52 -5.75 3.36
N GLU A 166 4.31 -6.03 3.82
CA GLU A 166 3.64 -5.27 4.86
C GLU A 166 3.85 -5.89 6.24
N ALA A 167 3.85 -5.06 7.28
CA ALA A 167 4.06 -5.52 8.66
C ALA A 167 2.95 -6.47 9.15
N ARG A 168 1.78 -6.45 8.53
CA ARG A 168 0.67 -7.37 8.81
C ARG A 168 0.41 -8.39 7.70
N ALA A 169 1.17 -8.33 6.60
CA ALA A 169 1.15 -9.31 5.51
C ALA A 169 2.59 -9.58 5.04
N SER A 170 3.41 -10.13 5.95
CA SER A 170 4.85 -10.28 5.75
C SER A 170 5.19 -11.53 4.94
N ALA A 171 5.97 -11.33 3.87
CA ALA A 171 6.49 -12.41 3.04
C ALA A 171 7.82 -12.96 3.59
N PHE A 172 7.96 -14.27 3.50
CA PHE A 172 9.14 -15.01 3.97
C PHE A 172 9.75 -15.82 2.82
N ARG A 173 11.04 -15.63 2.60
CA ARG A 173 11.85 -16.48 1.70
C ARG A 173 12.74 -17.37 2.54
N VAL A 174 12.37 -18.63 2.62
CA VAL A 174 12.99 -19.63 3.49
C VAL A 174 14.01 -20.46 2.73
N LYS A 175 15.19 -20.69 3.31
CA LYS A 175 16.18 -21.59 2.74
C LYS A 175 15.57 -22.99 2.56
N PRO A 176 15.77 -23.67 1.41
CA PRO A 176 15.04 -24.89 1.05
C PRO A 176 15.05 -25.99 2.12
N GLN A 177 16.19 -26.18 2.79
CA GLN A 177 16.37 -27.21 3.82
C GLN A 177 15.61 -26.93 5.12
N TYR A 178 15.08 -25.71 5.31
CA TYR A 178 14.42 -25.32 6.55
C TYR A 178 12.91 -25.13 6.43
N LYS A 179 12.31 -25.29 5.26
CA LYS A 179 10.89 -24.93 5.02
C LYS A 179 9.94 -25.61 6.01
N GLU A 180 10.04 -26.92 6.20
CA GLU A 180 9.14 -27.64 7.11
C GLU A 180 9.34 -27.25 8.59
N ILE A 181 10.59 -27.11 9.02
CA ILE A 181 10.90 -26.74 10.39
C ILE A 181 10.53 -25.28 10.68
N PHE A 182 10.67 -24.39 9.68
CA PHE A 182 10.26 -23.00 9.76
C PHE A 182 8.75 -22.89 10.03
N VAL A 183 7.91 -23.53 9.22
CA VAL A 183 6.44 -23.55 9.38
C VAL A 183 6.04 -23.98 10.78
N ARG A 184 6.62 -25.11 11.25
CA ARG A 184 6.30 -25.63 12.59
C ARG A 184 6.67 -24.65 13.71
N LYS A 185 7.90 -24.08 13.66
CA LYS A 185 8.40 -23.16 14.66
C LYS A 185 7.69 -21.81 14.62
N PHE A 186 7.41 -21.30 13.43
CA PHE A 186 6.66 -20.07 13.24
C PHE A 186 5.25 -20.19 13.87
N ASN A 187 4.51 -21.25 13.52
CA ASN A 187 3.17 -21.47 14.07
C ASN A 187 3.19 -21.69 15.58
N GLN A 188 4.22 -22.33 16.12
CA GLN A 188 4.37 -22.52 17.58
C GLN A 188 4.57 -21.19 18.33
N ARG A 189 5.26 -20.21 17.72
CA ARG A 189 5.63 -18.96 18.38
C ARG A 189 4.68 -17.82 18.08
N TYR A 190 4.16 -17.78 16.86
CA TYR A 190 3.44 -16.63 16.32
C TYR A 190 2.05 -17.00 15.76
N GLY A 191 1.63 -18.28 15.86
CA GLY A 191 0.39 -18.77 15.26
C GLY A 191 -0.89 -18.18 15.85
N ASP A 192 -0.82 -17.59 17.05
CA ASP A 192 -1.95 -16.87 17.64
C ASP A 192 -2.12 -15.47 17.01
N ASP A 193 -1.03 -14.87 16.55
CA ASP A 193 -0.99 -13.51 16.05
C ASP A 193 -1.00 -13.44 14.52
N PHE A 194 -0.49 -14.50 13.84
CA PHE A 194 -0.35 -14.55 12.39
C PHE A 194 -0.70 -15.94 11.84
N VAL A 195 -1.46 -15.96 10.76
CA VAL A 195 -1.69 -17.20 9.98
C VAL A 195 -0.67 -17.26 8.86
N LEU A 196 0.16 -18.32 8.85
CA LEU A 196 1.18 -18.53 7.84
C LEU A 196 0.62 -19.34 6.67
N TYR A 197 0.54 -18.73 5.49
CA TYR A 197 0.09 -19.35 4.26
C TYR A 197 1.26 -19.66 3.33
N PRO A 198 1.29 -20.83 2.64
CA PRO A 198 2.13 -20.98 1.47
C PRO A 198 1.77 -19.95 0.41
N SER A 199 2.74 -19.19 -0.11
CA SER A 199 2.48 -18.14 -1.12
C SER A 199 1.81 -18.71 -2.37
N GLN A 200 2.19 -19.91 -2.79
CA GLN A 200 1.59 -20.58 -3.95
C GLN A 200 0.09 -20.82 -3.76
N ARG A 201 -0.35 -21.16 -2.55
CA ARG A 201 -1.78 -21.32 -2.25
C ARG A 201 -2.55 -20.02 -2.48
N LEU A 202 -2.03 -18.90 -2.00
CA LEU A 202 -2.68 -17.58 -2.17
C LEU A 202 -2.72 -17.16 -3.65
N ILE A 203 -1.68 -17.53 -4.43
CA ILE A 203 -1.65 -17.33 -5.89
C ILE A 203 -2.74 -18.16 -6.56
N ASP A 204 -2.81 -19.45 -6.25
CA ASP A 204 -3.77 -20.39 -6.86
C ASP A 204 -5.23 -20.03 -6.52
N GLU A 205 -5.46 -19.49 -5.32
CA GLU A 205 -6.76 -18.99 -4.86
C GLU A 205 -7.09 -17.57 -5.43
N GLY A 206 -6.18 -16.96 -6.19
CA GLY A 206 -6.39 -15.69 -6.88
C GLY A 206 -6.30 -14.44 -6.01
N PHE A 207 -5.72 -14.50 -4.81
CA PHE A 207 -5.58 -13.36 -3.90
C PHE A 207 -4.86 -12.16 -4.53
N PHE A 208 -3.89 -12.42 -5.41
CA PHE A 208 -3.09 -11.40 -6.07
C PHE A 208 -3.49 -11.17 -7.53
N GLY A 209 -4.63 -11.73 -7.95
CA GLY A 209 -5.00 -11.72 -9.36
C GLY A 209 -3.99 -12.47 -10.24
N PRO A 210 -3.91 -12.15 -11.55
CA PRO A 210 -2.96 -12.79 -12.45
C PRO A 210 -1.52 -12.35 -12.15
N THR A 211 -0.73 -13.20 -11.49
CA THR A 211 0.67 -12.89 -11.15
C THR A 211 1.65 -13.09 -12.31
N GLY A 212 1.24 -13.85 -13.35
CA GLY A 212 2.14 -14.22 -14.45
C GLY A 212 3.42 -14.93 -13.95
N ASP A 213 4.56 -14.46 -14.41
CA ASP A 213 5.89 -14.92 -13.98
C ASP A 213 6.40 -14.27 -12.69
N LYS A 214 5.63 -13.34 -12.09
CA LYS A 214 6.06 -12.52 -10.95
C LYS A 214 5.71 -13.11 -9.58
N GLY A 215 5.03 -14.25 -9.53
CA GLY A 215 4.66 -14.92 -8.27
C GLY A 215 5.86 -15.20 -7.35
N TYR A 216 7.06 -15.32 -7.89
CA TYR A 216 8.29 -15.51 -7.11
C TYR A 216 8.59 -14.36 -6.14
N LEU A 217 8.07 -13.16 -6.40
CA LEU A 217 8.26 -11.99 -5.53
C LEU A 217 7.57 -12.15 -4.17
N LEU A 218 6.57 -13.02 -4.07
CA LEU A 218 5.80 -13.27 -2.84
C LEU A 218 6.52 -14.21 -1.85
N GLY A 219 7.73 -14.68 -2.17
CA GLY A 219 8.46 -15.60 -1.31
C GLY A 219 7.86 -17.00 -1.25
N ASP A 220 8.18 -17.74 -0.19
CA ASP A 220 7.67 -19.11 0.03
C ASP A 220 6.39 -19.11 0.88
N PHE A 221 6.30 -18.17 1.83
CA PHE A 221 5.18 -18.05 2.75
C PHE A 221 4.83 -16.57 2.95
N ILE A 222 3.55 -16.32 3.26
CA ILE A 222 3.06 -15.02 3.72
C ILE A 222 2.36 -15.22 5.06
N ALA A 223 2.78 -14.46 6.07
CA ALA A 223 2.12 -14.40 7.35
C ALA A 223 1.13 -13.23 7.36
N ILE A 224 -0.15 -13.54 7.55
CA ILE A 224 -1.23 -12.57 7.60
C ILE A 224 -1.64 -12.38 9.06
N GLY A 225 -1.69 -11.13 9.52
CA GLY A 225 -2.08 -10.76 10.87
C GLY A 225 -3.52 -11.16 11.19
N THR A 226 -3.75 -11.58 12.44
CA THR A 226 -5.07 -11.91 12.97
C THR A 226 -5.70 -10.68 13.64
N ASP A 227 -6.86 -10.88 14.28
CA ASP A 227 -7.60 -9.89 15.07
C ASP A 227 -6.92 -9.50 16.40
N THR A 228 -5.76 -10.09 16.72
CA THR A 228 -4.88 -9.59 17.79
C THR A 228 -4.28 -8.22 17.45
N ASN A 229 -4.33 -7.82 16.16
CA ASN A 229 -3.86 -6.53 15.65
C ASN A 229 -2.38 -6.26 15.99
N LYS A 230 -1.53 -7.27 15.86
CA LYS A 230 -0.08 -7.11 15.95
C LYS A 230 0.56 -6.88 14.59
N SER A 231 1.64 -6.12 14.59
CA SER A 231 2.51 -5.90 13.43
C SER A 231 3.85 -6.61 13.61
N LEU A 232 4.37 -7.21 12.54
CA LEU A 232 5.66 -7.89 12.54
C LEU A 232 6.76 -6.92 12.09
N LEU A 233 7.78 -6.76 12.91
CA LEU A 233 8.92 -5.89 12.62
C LEU A 233 10.11 -6.72 12.12
N PRO A 234 10.51 -6.59 10.84
CA PRO A 234 11.65 -7.31 10.28
C PRO A 234 13.01 -6.76 10.71
N TYR A 235 13.07 -5.48 11.14
CA TYR A 235 14.30 -4.77 11.55
C TYR A 235 14.09 -3.99 12.84
N GLU A 236 15.16 -3.65 13.53
CA GLU A 236 15.14 -2.82 14.75
C GLU A 236 14.60 -1.40 14.46
N ASN A 237 14.95 -0.84 13.31
CA ASN A 237 14.53 0.48 12.86
C ASN A 237 13.22 0.50 12.09
N SER A 238 12.47 -0.62 12.05
CA SER A 238 11.15 -0.66 11.42
C SER A 238 10.19 0.34 12.07
N PRO A 239 9.37 1.06 11.28
CA PRO A 239 8.40 1.99 11.84
C PRO A 239 7.36 1.27 12.71
N ARG A 240 6.97 1.90 13.83
CA ARG A 240 5.96 1.39 14.76
C ARG A 240 4.68 2.18 14.58
N PHE A 241 3.94 1.85 13.53
CA PHE A 241 2.69 2.51 13.22
C PHE A 241 1.61 2.18 14.25
N LYS A 242 0.78 3.17 14.60
CA LYS A 242 -0.38 2.98 15.50
C LYS A 242 -1.59 2.43 14.77
N GLY A 243 -1.75 2.72 13.48
CA GLY A 243 -2.71 2.09 12.58
C GLY A 243 -1.97 1.35 11.47
N HIS A 244 -2.52 0.24 11.00
CA HIS A 244 -1.98 -0.52 9.89
C HIS A 244 -3.04 -1.41 9.23
N HIS A 245 -2.73 -1.95 8.07
CA HIS A 245 -3.64 -2.75 7.25
C HIS A 245 -3.12 -4.17 6.98
N THR A 246 -4.06 -5.05 6.61
CA THR A 246 -3.83 -6.38 6.05
C THR A 246 -5.09 -6.89 5.31
N SER A 247 -5.54 -8.10 5.59
CA SER A 247 -6.67 -8.74 4.90
C SER A 247 -7.86 -9.10 5.81
N LEU A 248 -7.95 -8.52 7.00
CA LEU A 248 -9.13 -8.67 7.85
C LEU A 248 -10.34 -7.92 7.24
N THR A 249 -11.55 -8.36 7.59
CA THR A 249 -12.78 -7.80 7.03
C THR A 249 -12.87 -6.28 7.19
N GLN A 250 -12.41 -5.74 8.34
CA GLN A 250 -12.43 -4.30 8.60
C GLN A 250 -11.44 -3.52 7.71
N GLU A 251 -10.39 -4.18 7.22
CA GLU A 251 -9.32 -3.57 6.43
C GLU A 251 -9.57 -3.68 4.92
N ILE A 252 -10.39 -4.66 4.48
CA ILE A 252 -10.70 -4.87 3.06
C ILE A 252 -12.00 -4.19 2.61
N LEU A 253 -12.85 -3.75 3.55
CA LEU A 253 -14.06 -2.99 3.23
C LEU A 253 -13.70 -1.53 3.04
N VAL A 254 -13.89 -1.03 1.82
CA VAL A 254 -13.61 0.36 1.45
C VAL A 254 -14.88 1.08 1.04
N PRO A 255 -14.95 2.42 1.22
CA PRO A 255 -16.09 3.20 0.74
C PRO A 255 -16.12 3.24 -0.79
N LEU A 256 -17.32 3.38 -1.37
CA LEU A 256 -17.52 3.82 -2.74
C LEU A 256 -18.57 4.93 -2.71
N ILE A 257 -18.11 6.17 -2.85
CA ILE A 257 -18.95 7.36 -2.81
C ILE A 257 -18.98 7.96 -4.20
N VAL A 258 -20.18 8.13 -4.76
CA VAL A 258 -20.37 8.80 -6.03
C VAL A 258 -21.13 10.10 -5.79
N ILE A 259 -20.53 11.22 -6.19
CA ILE A 259 -21.14 12.54 -6.11
C ILE A 259 -21.40 12.99 -7.55
N ASP A 260 -22.67 13.00 -7.93
CA ASP A 260 -23.15 13.43 -9.24
C ASP A 260 -24.30 14.41 -9.02
N SER A 261 -24.30 15.50 -9.73
CA SER A 261 -25.28 16.59 -9.59
C SER A 261 -26.49 16.44 -10.51
N LYS A 262 -26.80 15.23 -11.00
CA LYS A 262 -28.00 14.99 -11.80
C LYS A 262 -29.25 14.89 -10.96
#